data_bdb6c8d6329a0722cff12d637df8346f
#
_entry.id   bdb6c8d6329a0722cff12d637df8346f
#
_cell.length_a   1.000
_cell.length_b   1.000
_cell.length_c   1.000
_cell.angle_alpha   90.00
_cell.angle_beta   90.00
_cell.angle_gamma   90.00
#
_symmetry.space_group_name_H-M   'P 1'
#
loop_
_entity.id
_entity.type
_entity.pdbx_description
1 polymer ?
#
loop_
_entity_poly.entity_id
_entity_poly.type
_entity_poly.pdbx_seq_one_letter_code
_entity_poly.pdbx_strand_id
1 'polypeptide(L)'
;RLYRKLIERESDFVKLKRCHIAPGTLELAATFAIMTRLIASSTGIDLLTKAKIYNGDRILAELEDKEKKPIDRTHLLEEGQSSADISKREGMFGVSSRTVLAAVNTALAKEADTNGCLTPLATIKALREVFDHRMGFSSEEIDRFKMLLSAGDMKNVMSEYKEFVVKTVTNAYLRGYRDLAEALFWRYFSEAELYRSQKRKLIKGQVLTID
;
A
#
# COMPACT_ATOMS: atom_id res chain seq x y z
N ARG A 1 7.96 -0.99 -6.36
CA ARG A 1 8.30 -1.17 -7.82
C ARG A 1 9.23 -2.37 -8.06
N LEU A 2 10.36 -2.51 -7.29
CA LEU A 2 11.34 -3.57 -7.50
C LEU A 2 10.73 -4.97 -7.30
N TYR A 3 10.07 -5.20 -6.16
CA TYR A 3 9.44 -6.50 -5.85
C TYR A 3 8.39 -6.90 -6.88
N ARG A 4 7.54 -5.97 -7.29
CA ARG A 4 6.56 -6.23 -8.35
C ARG A 4 7.24 -6.69 -9.64
N LYS A 5 8.28 -5.97 -10.10
CA LYS A 5 9.03 -6.35 -11.30
C LYS A 5 9.71 -7.70 -11.17
N LEU A 6 10.24 -8.05 -9.98
CA LEU A 6 10.83 -9.36 -9.74
C LEU A 6 9.80 -10.47 -9.83
N ILE A 7 8.63 -10.29 -9.20
CA ILE A 7 7.54 -11.25 -9.25
C ILE A 7 7.03 -11.42 -10.69
N GLU A 8 6.81 -10.33 -11.41
CA GLU A 8 6.36 -10.37 -12.81
C GLU A 8 7.35 -11.07 -13.73
N ARG A 9 8.68 -10.89 -13.52
CA ARG A 9 9.72 -11.47 -14.37
C ARG A 9 10.07 -12.91 -14.04
N GLU A 10 10.10 -13.25 -12.76
CA GLU A 10 10.63 -14.53 -12.28
C GLU A 10 9.55 -15.54 -11.91
N SER A 11 8.28 -15.11 -11.86
CA SER A 11 7.18 -16.05 -11.60
C SER A 11 6.82 -16.86 -12.85
N ASP A 12 6.24 -18.02 -12.62
CA ASP A 12 5.73 -18.88 -13.69
C ASP A 12 4.49 -18.32 -14.41
N PHE A 13 4.00 -17.16 -14.05
CA PHE A 13 2.91 -16.46 -14.75
C PHE A 13 3.15 -16.31 -16.23
N VAL A 14 4.36 -15.86 -16.59
CA VAL A 14 4.76 -15.65 -17.98
C VAL A 14 4.73 -16.96 -18.75
N LYS A 15 5.01 -18.06 -18.06
CA LYS A 15 5.06 -19.40 -18.64
C LYS A 15 3.68 -20.06 -18.71
N LEU A 16 2.84 -19.85 -17.71
CA LEU A 16 1.59 -20.58 -17.57
C LEU A 16 0.38 -19.96 -18.27
N LYS A 17 0.42 -18.72 -18.77
CA LYS A 17 -0.65 -17.99 -19.51
C LYS A 17 -2.13 -18.38 -19.21
N ARG A 18 -2.35 -19.26 -18.24
CA ARG A 18 -3.62 -19.91 -17.91
C ARG A 18 -4.32 -19.35 -16.70
N CYS A 19 -3.60 -18.54 -15.89
CA CYS A 19 -4.15 -18.00 -14.66
C CYS A 19 -4.20 -16.49 -14.72
N HIS A 20 -5.37 -15.94 -14.48
CA HIS A 20 -5.52 -14.48 -14.31
C HIS A 20 -4.98 -14.04 -12.95
N ILE A 21 -4.46 -12.82 -12.87
CA ILE A 21 -4.03 -12.22 -11.60
C ILE A 21 -5.00 -11.12 -11.25
N ALA A 22 -5.68 -11.26 -10.13
CA ALA A 22 -6.58 -10.24 -9.65
C ALA A 22 -5.83 -8.94 -9.32
N PRO A 23 -6.44 -7.77 -9.56
CA PRO A 23 -5.84 -6.49 -9.23
C PRO A 23 -5.42 -6.40 -7.76
N GLY A 24 -4.29 -5.77 -7.47
CA GLY A 24 -3.76 -5.61 -6.12
C GLY A 24 -2.99 -6.82 -5.56
N THR A 25 -3.00 -7.99 -6.22
CA THR A 25 -2.35 -9.22 -5.73
C THR A 25 -0.84 -9.08 -5.62
N LEU A 26 -0.19 -8.57 -6.67
CA LEU A 26 1.27 -8.39 -6.69
C LEU A 26 1.71 -7.23 -5.80
N GLU A 27 0.91 -6.18 -5.73
CA GLU A 27 1.11 -5.04 -4.84
C GLU A 27 1.06 -5.49 -3.38
N LEU A 28 0.09 -6.31 -3.03
CA LEU A 28 -0.05 -6.89 -1.69
C LEU A 28 1.18 -7.72 -1.31
N ALA A 29 1.63 -8.63 -2.17
CA ALA A 29 2.81 -9.45 -1.92
C ALA A 29 4.07 -8.59 -1.78
N ALA A 30 4.22 -7.55 -2.62
CA ALA A 30 5.35 -6.62 -2.56
C ALA A 30 5.32 -5.77 -1.28
N THR A 31 4.16 -5.26 -0.88
CA THR A 31 3.98 -4.48 0.35
C THR A 31 4.33 -5.32 1.57
N PHE A 32 3.84 -6.56 1.63
CA PHE A 32 4.20 -7.50 2.68
C PHE A 32 5.72 -7.69 2.78
N ALA A 33 6.38 -8.01 1.67
CA ALA A 33 7.83 -8.21 1.64
C ALA A 33 8.60 -6.99 2.16
N ILE A 34 8.15 -5.77 1.83
CA ILE A 34 8.77 -4.53 2.31
C ILE A 34 8.53 -4.37 3.81
N MET A 35 7.28 -4.52 4.27
CA MET A 35 6.94 -4.32 5.68
C MET A 35 7.69 -5.26 6.63
N THR A 36 7.99 -6.50 6.19
CA THR A 36 8.80 -7.43 6.99
C THR A 36 10.24 -6.95 7.21
N ARG A 37 10.74 -6.03 6.38
CA ARG A 37 12.11 -5.50 6.39
C ARG A 37 12.26 -4.15 7.06
N LEU A 38 11.15 -3.55 7.49
CA LEU A 38 11.13 -2.26 8.15
C LEU A 38 11.19 -2.41 9.67
N ILE A 39 11.79 -1.41 10.32
CA ILE A 39 11.82 -1.24 11.78
C ILE A 39 10.72 -0.25 12.16
N ALA A 40 10.08 -0.49 13.29
CA ALA A 40 9.14 0.49 13.86
C ALA A 40 9.85 1.81 14.13
N SER A 41 9.22 2.92 13.75
CA SER A 41 9.80 4.24 13.95
C SER A 41 9.61 4.69 15.39
N SER A 42 10.61 5.39 15.94
CA SER A 42 10.54 6.07 17.25
C SER A 42 9.48 7.17 17.28
N THR A 43 9.12 7.70 16.10
CA THR A 43 8.08 8.73 15.94
C THR A 43 6.65 8.17 15.97
N GLY A 44 6.47 6.88 16.23
CA GLY A 44 5.16 6.24 16.29
C GLY A 44 4.46 6.03 14.94
N ILE A 45 5.16 6.29 13.83
CA ILE A 45 4.64 6.05 12.49
C ILE A 45 4.53 4.54 12.25
N ASP A 46 3.37 4.09 11.79
CA ASP A 46 3.15 2.69 11.44
C ASP A 46 3.98 2.24 10.23
N LEU A 47 4.25 0.93 10.14
CA LEU A 47 5.11 0.36 9.09
C LEU A 47 4.56 0.57 7.67
N LEU A 48 3.23 0.58 7.50
CA LEU A 48 2.61 0.81 6.20
C LEU A 48 2.82 2.26 5.74
N THR A 49 2.61 3.21 6.64
CA THR A 49 2.87 4.64 6.39
C THR A 49 4.35 4.86 6.07
N LYS A 50 5.25 4.24 6.83
CA LYS A 50 6.70 4.29 6.56
C LYS A 50 7.04 3.73 5.17
N ALA A 51 6.44 2.60 4.78
CA ALA A 51 6.61 2.02 3.45
C ALA A 51 6.13 2.95 2.32
N LYS A 52 5.00 3.64 2.52
CA LYS A 52 4.46 4.63 1.58
C LYS A 52 5.40 5.83 1.42
N ILE A 53 5.95 6.35 2.53
CA ILE A 53 6.92 7.45 2.49
C ILE A 53 8.18 7.03 1.71
N TYR A 54 8.69 5.81 1.93
CA TYR A 54 9.84 5.28 1.18
C TYR A 54 9.53 5.10 -0.31
N ASN A 55 8.27 4.83 -0.65
CA ASN A 55 7.82 4.76 -2.05
C ASN A 55 7.72 6.15 -2.72
N GLY A 56 7.79 7.23 -1.95
CA GLY A 56 7.74 8.61 -2.42
C GLY A 56 6.39 9.30 -2.21
N ASP A 57 5.48 8.70 -1.46
CA ASP A 57 4.20 9.30 -1.12
C ASP A 57 4.44 10.43 -0.11
N ARG A 58 3.83 11.60 -0.37
CA ARG A 58 3.87 12.71 0.56
C ARG A 58 2.75 12.55 1.59
N ILE A 59 3.11 12.11 2.78
CA ILE A 59 2.18 11.94 3.88
C ILE A 59 2.44 13.06 4.89
N LEU A 60 1.39 13.81 5.22
CA LEU A 60 1.44 14.81 6.28
C LEU A 60 1.22 14.09 7.62
N ALA A 61 2.11 14.32 8.57
CA ALA A 61 1.88 13.89 9.93
C ALA A 61 0.71 14.70 10.50
N GLU A 62 -0.33 14.01 10.94
CA GLU A 62 -1.31 14.60 11.85
C GLU A 62 -0.67 14.64 13.23
N LEU A 63 0.15 15.66 13.46
CA LEU A 63 0.62 15.99 14.80
C LEU A 63 -0.53 16.69 15.52
N GLU A 64 -0.73 16.38 16.79
CA GLU A 64 -1.73 17.02 17.66
C GLU A 64 -1.54 18.55 17.74
N ASP A 65 -0.36 19.03 17.43
CA ASP A 65 -0.05 20.45 17.30
C ASP A 65 -0.22 20.95 15.86
N LYS A 66 -1.00 21.98 15.71
CA LYS A 66 -1.54 22.73 14.57
C LYS A 66 -0.68 22.97 13.33
N GLU A 67 0.54 22.46 13.23
CA GLU A 67 1.40 22.53 12.07
C GLU A 67 1.60 21.16 11.45
N LYS A 68 0.85 20.88 10.38
CA LYS A 68 1.06 19.67 9.54
C LYS A 68 2.39 19.79 8.82
N LYS A 69 3.45 19.22 9.41
CA LYS A 69 4.77 19.13 8.76
C LYS A 69 4.86 17.81 7.98
N PRO A 70 5.41 17.82 6.77
CA PRO A 70 5.69 16.59 6.06
C PRO A 70 6.70 15.77 6.86
N ILE A 71 6.47 14.46 6.93
CA ILE A 71 7.41 13.55 7.58
C ILE A 71 8.69 13.50 6.75
N ASP A 72 9.82 13.77 7.38
CA ASP A 72 11.10 13.76 6.69
C ASP A 72 11.56 12.32 6.42
N ARG A 73 11.61 11.97 5.14
CA ARG A 73 12.10 10.69 4.65
C ARG A 73 13.56 10.44 5.07
N THR A 74 14.38 11.47 5.07
CA THR A 74 15.81 11.35 5.39
C THR A 74 16.00 10.91 6.84
N HIS A 75 15.26 11.51 7.76
CA HIS A 75 15.27 11.13 9.17
C HIS A 75 14.85 9.67 9.38
N LEU A 76 13.81 9.19 8.68
CA LEU A 76 13.37 7.80 8.77
C LEU A 76 14.42 6.82 8.22
N LEU A 77 15.14 7.21 7.16
CA LEU A 77 16.25 6.40 6.61
C LEU A 77 17.43 6.33 7.57
N GLU A 78 17.81 7.44 8.18
CA GLU A 78 18.89 7.50 9.18
C GLU A 78 18.52 6.64 10.40
N GLU A 79 17.29 6.73 10.89
CA GLU A 79 16.79 5.89 11.97
C GLU A 79 16.89 4.40 11.62
N GLY A 80 16.46 4.00 10.43
CA GLY A 80 16.51 2.61 9.96
C GLY A 80 17.93 2.07 9.79
N GLN A 81 18.92 2.93 9.61
CA GLN A 81 20.33 2.57 9.45
C GLN A 81 21.19 2.79 10.71
N SER A 82 20.60 3.26 11.82
CA SER A 82 21.32 3.68 13.03
C SER A 82 21.95 2.54 13.82
N SER A 83 21.50 1.28 13.62
CA SER A 83 22.04 0.13 14.36
C SER A 83 23.54 -0.10 14.04
N ALA A 84 24.35 -0.29 15.10
CA ALA A 84 25.75 -0.69 14.97
C ALA A 84 25.88 -2.07 14.31
N ASP A 85 24.94 -2.98 14.58
CA ASP A 85 24.86 -4.30 13.96
C ASP A 85 24.16 -4.17 12.58
N ILE A 86 24.94 -4.42 11.52
CA ILE A 86 24.46 -4.32 10.14
C ILE A 86 23.27 -5.26 9.90
N SER A 87 23.27 -6.44 10.50
CA SER A 87 22.19 -7.42 10.33
C SER A 87 20.83 -6.93 10.85
N LYS A 88 20.83 -5.96 11.75
CA LYS A 88 19.63 -5.33 12.34
C LYS A 88 19.18 -4.07 11.62
N ARG A 89 19.90 -3.61 10.60
CA ARG A 89 19.50 -2.44 9.81
C ARG A 89 18.33 -2.77 8.88
N GLU A 90 17.52 -1.77 8.59
CA GLU A 90 16.41 -1.92 7.65
C GLU A 90 16.89 -2.46 6.30
N GLY A 91 16.12 -3.40 5.75
CA GLY A 91 16.43 -4.06 4.49
C GLY A 91 17.35 -5.28 4.61
N MET A 92 18.09 -5.43 5.72
CA MET A 92 19.05 -6.54 5.91
C MET A 92 18.41 -7.80 6.49
N PHE A 93 17.21 -7.71 7.04
CA PHE A 93 16.42 -8.81 7.60
C PHE A 93 15.06 -8.92 6.92
N GLY A 94 14.22 -9.83 7.40
CA GLY A 94 12.85 -10.04 6.90
C GLY A 94 12.77 -11.05 5.77
N VAL A 95 11.61 -11.15 5.16
CA VAL A 95 11.30 -12.17 4.16
C VAL A 95 12.03 -11.90 2.85
N SER A 96 12.73 -12.90 2.32
CA SER A 96 13.44 -12.77 1.04
C SER A 96 12.46 -12.70 -0.14
N SER A 97 12.90 -12.08 -1.24
CA SER A 97 12.11 -12.06 -2.49
C SER A 97 11.84 -13.46 -3.02
N ARG A 98 12.78 -14.39 -2.82
CA ARG A 98 12.63 -15.81 -3.22
C ARG A 98 11.51 -16.50 -2.44
N THR A 99 11.41 -16.25 -1.14
CA THR A 99 10.34 -16.80 -0.29
C THR A 99 8.97 -16.29 -0.72
N VAL A 100 8.85 -14.99 -0.99
CA VAL A 100 7.60 -14.41 -1.49
C VAL A 100 7.25 -14.97 -2.87
N LEU A 101 8.23 -15.10 -3.75
CA LEU A 101 8.05 -15.66 -5.09
C LEU A 101 7.60 -17.13 -5.02
N ALA A 102 8.22 -17.94 -4.14
CA ALA A 102 7.82 -19.32 -3.92
C ALA A 102 6.36 -19.42 -3.44
N ALA A 103 5.95 -18.57 -2.49
CA ALA A 103 4.57 -18.52 -2.01
C ALA A 103 3.58 -18.14 -3.13
N VAL A 104 3.92 -17.12 -3.92
CA VAL A 104 3.11 -16.69 -5.07
C VAL A 104 3.00 -17.80 -6.11
N ASN A 105 4.09 -18.48 -6.44
CA ASN A 105 4.10 -19.59 -7.40
C ASN A 105 3.29 -20.79 -6.89
N THR A 106 3.38 -21.09 -5.58
CA THR A 106 2.54 -22.14 -4.96
C THR A 106 1.06 -21.80 -5.02
N ALA A 107 0.70 -20.55 -4.70
CA ALA A 107 -0.67 -20.09 -4.83
C ALA A 107 -1.15 -20.16 -6.28
N LEU A 108 -0.30 -19.72 -7.23
CA LEU A 108 -0.60 -19.75 -8.65
C LEU A 108 -0.88 -21.18 -9.15
N ALA A 109 -0.03 -22.14 -8.78
CA ALA A 109 -0.21 -23.51 -9.17
C ALA A 109 -1.53 -24.10 -8.64
N LYS A 110 -1.86 -23.82 -7.37
CA LYS A 110 -3.13 -24.26 -6.76
C LYS A 110 -4.35 -23.63 -7.45
N GLU A 111 -4.29 -22.34 -7.74
CA GLU A 111 -5.43 -21.60 -8.32
C GLU A 111 -5.57 -21.83 -9.83
N ALA A 112 -4.49 -22.13 -10.54
CA ALA A 112 -4.57 -22.44 -11.97
C ALA A 112 -5.43 -23.67 -12.27
N ASP A 113 -5.37 -24.67 -11.38
CA ASP A 113 -6.13 -25.91 -11.52
C ASP A 113 -7.56 -25.82 -11.00
N THR A 114 -7.88 -24.80 -10.19
CA THR A 114 -9.19 -24.67 -9.54
C THR A 114 -10.01 -23.51 -10.11
N ASN A 115 -9.54 -22.30 -9.92
CA ASN A 115 -10.31 -21.08 -10.19
C ASN A 115 -9.82 -20.30 -11.43
N GLY A 116 -8.64 -20.65 -11.97
CA GLY A 116 -8.03 -19.92 -13.07
C GLY A 116 -7.66 -18.47 -12.75
N CYS A 117 -7.69 -18.08 -11.47
CA CYS A 117 -7.43 -16.72 -11.02
C CYS A 117 -6.70 -16.69 -9.69
N LEU A 118 -5.50 -16.10 -9.66
CA LEU A 118 -4.75 -15.84 -8.44
C LEU A 118 -5.34 -14.61 -7.75
N THR A 119 -5.93 -14.82 -6.59
CA THR A 119 -6.51 -13.75 -5.77
C THR A 119 -5.56 -13.28 -4.66
N PRO A 120 -5.73 -12.07 -4.13
CA PRO A 120 -4.98 -11.59 -2.97
C PRO A 120 -5.15 -12.50 -1.74
N LEU A 121 -6.34 -13.03 -1.52
CA LEU A 121 -6.62 -13.93 -0.39
C LEU A 121 -5.87 -15.26 -0.53
N ALA A 122 -5.83 -15.84 -1.74
CA ALA A 122 -5.05 -17.05 -2.01
C ALA A 122 -3.55 -16.80 -1.77
N THR A 123 -3.05 -15.63 -2.17
CA THR A 123 -1.67 -15.22 -1.93
C THR A 123 -1.36 -15.06 -0.43
N ILE A 124 -2.25 -14.44 0.35
CA ILE A 124 -2.09 -14.34 1.80
C ILE A 124 -2.05 -15.72 2.45
N LYS A 125 -2.96 -16.61 2.03
CA LYS A 125 -3.00 -17.98 2.54
C LYS A 125 -1.67 -18.71 2.27
N ALA A 126 -1.17 -18.63 1.06
CA ALA A 126 0.11 -19.24 0.70
C ALA A 126 1.29 -18.63 1.45
N LEU A 127 1.31 -17.31 1.65
CA LEU A 127 2.33 -16.65 2.47
C LEU A 127 2.29 -17.15 3.92
N ARG A 128 1.11 -17.33 4.51
CA ARG A 128 0.97 -17.88 5.86
C ARG A 128 1.45 -19.32 5.94
N GLU A 129 1.08 -20.17 4.98
CA GLU A 129 1.51 -21.57 4.92
C GLU A 129 3.05 -21.70 4.89
N VAL A 130 3.76 -20.79 4.20
CA VAL A 130 5.23 -20.78 4.18
C VAL A 130 5.80 -20.61 5.60
N PHE A 131 5.20 -19.77 6.44
CA PHE A 131 5.68 -19.54 7.81
C PHE A 131 5.28 -20.66 8.78
N ASP A 132 4.25 -21.44 8.49
CA ASP A 132 3.91 -22.61 9.28
C ASP A 132 5.01 -23.69 9.22
N HIS A 133 5.77 -23.72 8.13
CA HIS A 133 6.91 -24.64 7.95
C HIS A 133 8.24 -24.15 8.57
N ARG A 134 8.24 -23.08 9.36
CA ARG A 134 9.41 -22.54 10.10
C ARG A 134 10.69 -22.42 9.26
N MET A 135 10.64 -21.79 8.12
CA MET A 135 11.76 -21.67 7.17
C MET A 135 12.87 -20.72 7.69
N GLY A 136 13.56 -21.11 8.77
CA GLY A 136 14.76 -20.40 9.26
C GLY A 136 14.46 -19.08 10.01
N PHE A 137 13.21 -18.81 10.37
CA PHE A 137 12.80 -17.66 11.16
C PHE A 137 12.57 -18.04 12.62
N SER A 138 12.80 -17.11 13.55
CA SER A 138 12.43 -17.26 14.94
C SER A 138 10.91 -17.27 15.12
N SER A 139 10.42 -17.79 16.25
CA SER A 139 8.99 -17.78 16.56
C SER A 139 8.43 -16.35 16.59
N GLU A 140 9.19 -15.40 17.15
CA GLU A 140 8.81 -13.99 17.24
C GLU A 140 8.69 -13.33 15.84
N GLU A 141 9.61 -13.65 14.93
CA GLU A 141 9.54 -13.17 13.56
C GLU A 141 8.33 -13.73 12.81
N ILE A 142 8.05 -15.02 13.00
CA ILE A 142 6.89 -15.68 12.39
C ILE A 142 5.60 -15.03 12.88
N ASP A 143 5.47 -14.80 14.19
CA ASP A 143 4.29 -14.16 14.78
C ASP A 143 4.12 -12.74 14.24
N ARG A 144 5.21 -11.97 14.18
CA ARG A 144 5.23 -10.64 13.56
C ARG A 144 4.76 -10.69 12.09
N PHE A 145 5.27 -11.63 11.30
CA PHE A 145 4.88 -11.74 9.89
C PHE A 145 3.41 -12.16 9.73
N LYS A 146 2.92 -13.06 10.58
CA LYS A 146 1.51 -13.46 10.60
C LYS A 146 0.60 -12.30 11.00
N MET A 147 1.02 -11.44 11.93
CA MET A 147 0.28 -10.22 12.28
C MET A 147 0.15 -9.25 11.10
N LEU A 148 1.20 -9.07 10.28
CA LEU A 148 1.14 -8.24 9.09
C LEU A 148 0.15 -8.74 8.02
N LEU A 149 -0.17 -10.05 8.04
CA LEU A 149 -1.13 -10.69 7.13
C LEU A 149 -2.51 -10.91 7.76
N SER A 150 -2.73 -10.48 9.01
CA SER A 150 -3.99 -10.70 9.71
C SER A 150 -4.98 -9.58 9.42
N ALA A 151 -6.27 -9.93 9.43
CA ALA A 151 -7.33 -8.93 9.49
C ALA A 151 -7.37 -8.38 10.93
N GLY A 152 -7.39 -7.06 11.08
CA GLY A 152 -7.45 -6.39 12.37
C GLY A 152 -7.46 -4.87 12.21
N ASP A 153 -7.46 -4.16 13.35
CA ASP A 153 -7.51 -2.70 13.38
C ASP A 153 -6.16 -2.03 13.08
N MET A 154 -5.08 -2.82 13.04
CA MET A 154 -3.75 -2.30 12.70
C MET A 154 -3.64 -1.99 11.22
N LYS A 155 -2.97 -0.89 10.89
CA LYS A 155 -2.56 -0.58 9.53
C LYS A 155 -1.53 -1.60 9.05
N ASN A 156 -1.97 -2.54 8.24
CA ASN A 156 -1.18 -3.64 7.70
C ASN A 156 -1.53 -3.90 6.23
N VAL A 157 -1.00 -5.00 5.68
CA VAL A 157 -1.21 -5.37 4.27
C VAL A 157 -2.69 -5.57 3.93
N MET A 158 -3.46 -6.12 4.86
CA MET A 158 -4.90 -6.35 4.67
C MET A 158 -5.70 -5.05 4.67
N SER A 159 -5.37 -4.12 5.56
CA SER A 159 -6.04 -2.81 5.61
C SER A 159 -5.78 -2.03 4.31
N GLU A 160 -4.56 -2.05 3.80
CA GLU A 160 -4.22 -1.42 2.51
C GLU A 160 -5.01 -2.03 1.35
N TYR A 161 -5.09 -3.37 1.32
CA TYR A 161 -5.88 -4.04 0.28
C TYR A 161 -7.38 -3.72 0.40
N LYS A 162 -7.91 -3.64 1.61
CA LYS A 162 -9.30 -3.24 1.86
C LYS A 162 -9.56 -1.82 1.34
N GLU A 163 -8.68 -0.87 1.63
CA GLU A 163 -8.78 0.49 1.10
C GLU A 163 -8.74 0.52 -0.43
N PHE A 164 -7.83 -0.25 -1.03
CA PHE A 164 -7.75 -0.39 -2.48
C PHE A 164 -9.06 -0.92 -3.08
N VAL A 165 -9.66 -1.97 -2.50
CA VAL A 165 -10.92 -2.54 -2.95
C VAL A 165 -12.05 -1.53 -2.82
N VAL A 166 -12.19 -0.89 -1.66
CA VAL A 166 -13.22 0.13 -1.42
C VAL A 166 -13.11 1.25 -2.45
N LYS A 167 -11.91 1.79 -2.64
CA LYS A 167 -11.65 2.84 -3.62
C LYS A 167 -11.98 2.41 -5.05
N THR A 168 -11.63 1.17 -5.42
CA THR A 168 -11.89 0.63 -6.76
C THR A 168 -13.37 0.45 -7.00
N VAL A 169 -14.10 -0.11 -6.02
CA VAL A 169 -15.56 -0.28 -6.08
C VAL A 169 -16.25 1.07 -6.15
N THR A 170 -15.86 2.01 -5.30
CA THR A 170 -16.41 3.39 -5.31
C THR A 170 -16.22 4.05 -6.67
N ASN A 171 -15.01 3.96 -7.23
CA ASN A 171 -14.71 4.52 -8.56
C ASN A 171 -15.52 3.85 -9.69
N ALA A 172 -15.77 2.53 -9.59
CA ALA A 172 -16.58 1.81 -10.56
C ALA A 172 -18.08 2.16 -10.46
N TYR A 173 -18.57 2.42 -9.24
CA TYR A 173 -19.96 2.78 -8.98
C TYR A 173 -20.28 4.22 -9.43
N LEU A 174 -19.33 5.14 -9.26
CA LEU A 174 -19.46 6.54 -9.62
C LEU A 174 -19.01 6.75 -11.07
N ARG A 175 -19.83 6.31 -12.04
CA ARG A 175 -19.61 6.62 -13.45
C ARG A 175 -19.54 8.14 -13.63
N GLY A 176 -18.45 8.64 -14.19
CA GLY A 176 -18.22 10.07 -14.35
C GLY A 176 -17.69 10.81 -13.11
N TYR A 177 -17.30 10.06 -12.05
CA TYR A 177 -16.74 10.67 -10.83
C TYR A 177 -15.56 11.60 -11.11
N ARG A 178 -14.69 11.21 -12.04
CA ARG A 178 -13.53 12.02 -12.40
C ARG A 178 -13.97 13.34 -13.05
N ASP A 179 -14.89 13.26 -13.99
CA ASP A 179 -15.42 14.43 -14.71
C ASP A 179 -16.19 15.34 -13.75
N LEU A 180 -16.96 14.75 -12.83
CA LEU A 180 -17.69 15.48 -11.80
C LEU A 180 -16.74 16.15 -10.80
N ALA A 181 -15.71 15.44 -10.34
CA ALA A 181 -14.72 15.98 -9.42
C ALA A 181 -13.90 17.11 -10.07
N GLU A 182 -13.53 16.94 -11.33
CA GLU A 182 -12.82 17.96 -12.11
C GLU A 182 -13.71 19.21 -12.35
N ALA A 183 -14.98 19.01 -12.68
CA ALA A 183 -15.94 20.10 -12.82
C ALA A 183 -16.16 20.85 -11.50
N LEU A 184 -16.29 20.13 -10.38
CA LEU A 184 -16.39 20.72 -9.05
C LEU A 184 -15.13 21.50 -8.66
N PHE A 185 -13.96 20.94 -8.93
CA PHE A 185 -12.67 21.60 -8.67
C PHE A 185 -12.55 22.91 -9.44
N TRP A 186 -12.81 22.89 -10.75
CA TRP A 186 -12.76 24.09 -11.58
C TRP A 186 -13.81 25.14 -11.18
N ARG A 187 -15.00 24.69 -10.79
CA ARG A 187 -16.03 25.59 -10.27
C ARG A 187 -15.56 26.26 -8.98
N TYR A 188 -15.07 25.50 -8.02
CA TYR A 188 -14.53 26.02 -6.76
C TYR A 188 -13.38 27.01 -7.02
N PHE A 189 -12.46 26.64 -7.88
CA PHE A 189 -11.30 27.46 -8.21
C PHE A 189 -11.72 28.78 -8.85
N SER A 190 -12.66 28.75 -9.80
CA SER A 190 -13.18 29.93 -10.44
C SER A 190 -13.91 30.87 -9.46
N GLU A 191 -14.68 30.31 -8.53
CA GLU A 191 -15.34 31.09 -7.49
C GLU A 191 -14.34 31.73 -6.51
N ALA A 192 -13.31 31.00 -6.13
CA ALA A 192 -12.24 31.50 -5.27
C ALA A 192 -11.46 32.66 -5.95
N GLU A 193 -11.17 32.56 -7.26
CA GLU A 193 -10.56 33.65 -8.02
C GLU A 193 -11.45 34.87 -8.14
N LEU A 194 -12.77 34.68 -8.37
CA LEU A 194 -13.74 35.76 -8.41
C LEU A 194 -13.84 36.46 -7.06
N TYR A 195 -13.87 35.71 -5.97
CA TYR A 195 -13.86 36.27 -4.60
C TYR A 195 -12.56 37.06 -4.36
N ARG A 196 -11.41 36.50 -4.68
CA ARG A 196 -10.10 37.18 -4.55
C ARG A 196 -10.02 38.49 -5.36
N SER A 197 -10.62 38.50 -6.55
CA SER A 197 -10.62 39.69 -7.42
C SER A 197 -11.74 40.70 -7.07
N GLN A 198 -12.55 40.46 -6.03
CA GLN A 198 -13.70 41.22 -5.62
C GLN A 198 -14.77 41.42 -6.74
N LYS A 199 -14.71 40.60 -7.75
CA LYS A 199 -15.68 40.58 -8.85
C LYS A 199 -16.74 39.52 -8.54
N ARG A 200 -17.92 39.96 -8.09
CA ARG A 200 -19.10 39.09 -7.97
C ARG A 200 -19.69 38.86 -9.37
N LYS A 201 -19.74 37.64 -9.83
CA LYS A 201 -20.39 37.27 -11.08
C LYS A 201 -21.57 36.35 -10.76
N LEU A 202 -22.71 36.67 -11.34
CA LEU A 202 -23.90 35.82 -11.29
C LEU A 202 -23.62 34.59 -12.20
N ILE A 203 -23.61 33.39 -11.61
CA ILE A 203 -23.55 32.16 -12.37
C ILE A 203 -24.95 31.56 -12.40
N LYS A 204 -25.53 31.49 -13.61
CA LYS A 204 -26.89 30.99 -13.87
C LYS A 204 -28.01 31.68 -13.04
N GLY A 205 -27.89 32.98 -12.80
CA GLY A 205 -28.89 33.74 -12.08
C GLY A 205 -28.91 33.55 -10.55
N GLN A 206 -27.98 32.83 -9.98
CA GLN A 206 -27.84 32.65 -8.53
C GLN A 206 -26.58 33.31 -8.00
N VAL A 207 -26.68 34.04 -6.92
CA VAL A 207 -25.53 34.55 -6.15
C VAL A 207 -25.07 33.42 -5.23
N LEU A 208 -23.89 32.89 -5.51
CA LEU A 208 -23.22 31.98 -4.57
C LEU A 208 -22.51 32.84 -3.52
N THR A 209 -23.01 32.83 -2.30
CA THR A 209 -22.28 33.29 -1.11
C THR A 209 -21.51 32.13 -0.56
N ILE A 210 -20.21 32.31 -0.40
CA ILE A 210 -19.37 31.40 0.36
C ILE A 210 -19.29 32.00 1.75
N ASP A 211 -19.93 31.36 2.74
CA ASP A 211 -19.82 31.66 4.18
C ASP A 211 -18.49 31.12 4.71
#